data_42136f12b62e83628ae549e7918230ba
#
_entry.id   42136f12b62e83628ae549e7918230ba
#
_cell.length_a   1.000
_cell.length_b   1.000
_cell.length_c   1.000
_cell.angle_alpha   90.00
_cell.angle_beta   90.00
_cell.angle_gamma   90.00
#
_symmetry.space_group_name_H-M   'P 1'
#
loop_
_entity.id
_entity.type
_entity.pdbx_description
1 polymer ?
#
loop_
_entity_poly.entity_id
_entity_poly.type
_entity_poly.pdbx_seq_one_letter_code
_entity_poly.pdbx_strand_id
1 'polypeptide(L)'
;EAPVLKVEYGTDLLSFDGELYVEDQFSKVESVGWDPITQKAVIANAATPSLNKQGNLSTADILSVAGTDRVTLQTDALSAKDVLQNWADATLLKTGLSRFRGTFSFQGNASVTPGCIIELTGMGARFNGKIFVGSVTHTVQNGSWITEVEMGISPMNITQRTDVMAPPASGWIPGIEGLHIGKVSKLTDDPDSNYRIQVEVPLLNSSRDTVWARLSQFAASNGMGSYFVPSVGDEVVLGFINNDPNQAVILGCMYSSKQAPPYNADEKNYKRAIITPEKLTVELDDEKKMITISTPCKNSIVISDDAKGIKVKDQNRNECMMDDKGIKLTSAKDIVLSAKGNIQLDAKGKIAVKATQDVSIEGMNVTAKAQTSLKVTGSASAELSASGQTTVKGAMVMIN
;
A
#
# COMPACT_ATOMS: atom_id res chain seq x y z
N GLU A 1 23.43 42.23 -6.02
CA GLU A 1 22.85 43.41 -5.34
C GLU A 1 23.93 44.42 -5.01
N ALA A 2 23.56 45.70 -4.80
CA ALA A 2 24.46 46.73 -4.36
C ALA A 2 24.74 46.61 -2.86
N PRO A 3 25.98 46.81 -2.40
CA PRO A 3 26.29 46.83 -0.98
C PRO A 3 25.56 47.96 -0.23
N VAL A 4 25.02 47.68 0.93
CA VAL A 4 24.39 48.69 1.80
C VAL A 4 25.40 49.47 2.65
N LEU A 5 26.59 48.86 2.85
CA LEU A 5 27.68 49.41 3.66
C LEU A 5 29.01 48.90 3.09
N LYS A 6 30.07 49.74 3.17
CA LYS A 6 31.46 49.33 3.01
C LYS A 6 32.15 49.30 4.36
N VAL A 7 32.87 48.23 4.69
CA VAL A 7 33.66 48.04 5.89
C VAL A 7 35.11 47.78 5.46
N GLU A 8 36.06 48.50 6.06
CA GLU A 8 37.49 48.48 5.68
C GLU A 8 38.37 48.13 6.87
N TYR A 9 39.29 47.16 6.67
CA TYR A 9 40.29 46.84 7.67
C TYR A 9 41.21 48.03 7.94
N GLY A 10 41.44 48.31 9.23
CA GLY A 10 42.26 49.43 9.65
C GLY A 10 41.48 50.74 9.85
N THR A 11 40.19 50.79 9.44
CA THR A 11 39.33 51.96 9.59
C THR A 11 38.07 51.64 10.37
N ASP A 12 37.25 50.71 9.89
CA ASP A 12 35.90 50.41 10.46
C ASP A 12 35.83 49.08 11.15
N LEU A 13 36.62 48.10 10.70
CA LEU A 13 36.58 46.72 11.18
C LEU A 13 37.16 46.57 12.57
N LEU A 14 36.41 46.02 13.50
CA LEU A 14 36.83 45.76 14.90
C LEU A 14 37.34 44.35 15.12
N SER A 15 36.65 43.36 14.52
CA SER A 15 37.06 41.95 14.56
C SER A 15 36.69 41.23 13.31
N PHE A 16 37.41 40.17 12.97
CA PHE A 16 37.14 39.32 11.85
C PHE A 16 37.59 37.89 12.17
N ASP A 17 36.66 36.93 12.00
CA ASP A 17 36.91 35.51 12.01
C ASP A 17 36.24 34.91 10.77
N GLY A 18 37.01 34.34 9.84
CA GLY A 18 36.48 33.87 8.57
C GLY A 18 37.10 32.57 8.11
N GLU A 19 36.25 31.68 7.67
CA GLU A 19 36.64 30.41 7.11
C GLU A 19 36.11 30.23 5.68
N LEU A 20 36.81 29.42 4.89
CA LEU A 20 36.37 28.92 3.60
C LEU A 20 35.83 27.53 3.80
N TYR A 21 34.51 27.36 3.61
CA TYR A 21 33.80 26.11 3.84
C TYR A 21 33.66 25.33 2.53
N VAL A 22 34.16 24.09 2.53
CA VAL A 22 34.35 23.28 1.32
C VAL A 22 33.45 22.05 1.28
N GLU A 23 33.08 21.51 2.46
CA GLU A 23 32.44 20.18 2.56
C GLU A 23 31.11 20.04 1.80
N ASP A 24 30.29 21.08 1.82
CA ASP A 24 28.95 21.05 1.18
C ASP A 24 28.89 21.87 -0.13
N GLN A 25 30.01 21.98 -0.84
CA GLN A 25 30.03 22.67 -2.13
C GLN A 25 29.75 21.70 -3.27
N PHE A 26 28.81 22.06 -4.15
CA PHE A 26 28.43 21.26 -5.33
C PHE A 26 28.40 22.11 -6.58
N SER A 27 28.79 21.55 -7.73
CA SER A 27 28.61 22.20 -9.03
C SER A 27 27.22 21.93 -9.60
N LYS A 28 26.62 20.79 -9.26
CA LYS A 28 25.34 20.33 -9.78
C LYS A 28 24.50 19.72 -8.66
N VAL A 29 23.25 20.11 -8.63
CA VAL A 29 22.21 19.48 -7.80
C VAL A 29 21.08 19.01 -8.71
N GLU A 30 20.73 17.75 -8.55
CA GLU A 30 19.61 17.11 -9.25
C GLU A 30 18.60 16.66 -8.21
N SER A 31 17.31 16.87 -8.46
CA SER A 31 16.24 16.30 -7.66
C SER A 31 15.44 15.28 -8.48
N VAL A 32 15.09 14.18 -7.82
CA VAL A 32 14.37 13.04 -8.42
C VAL A 32 13.14 12.74 -7.58
N GLY A 33 11.98 12.66 -8.23
CA GLY A 33 10.72 12.24 -7.64
C GLY A 33 10.04 11.15 -8.45
N TRP A 34 9.00 10.54 -7.90
CA TRP A 34 8.23 9.52 -8.57
C TRP A 34 6.90 10.08 -9.10
N ASP A 35 6.57 9.80 -10.36
CA ASP A 35 5.26 10.08 -10.94
C ASP A 35 4.46 8.78 -11.10
N PRO A 36 3.43 8.55 -10.28
CA PRO A 36 2.61 7.34 -10.35
C PRO A 36 1.72 7.27 -11.60
N ILE A 37 1.46 8.39 -12.28
CA ILE A 37 0.62 8.42 -13.49
C ILE A 37 1.39 7.83 -14.66
N THR A 38 2.63 8.30 -14.86
CA THR A 38 3.49 7.81 -15.95
C THR A 38 4.35 6.62 -15.55
N GLN A 39 4.39 6.28 -14.24
CA GLN A 39 5.24 5.26 -13.63
C GLN A 39 6.73 5.46 -14.01
N LYS A 40 7.19 6.73 -13.95
CA LYS A 40 8.57 7.11 -14.26
C LYS A 40 9.12 8.08 -13.23
N ALA A 41 10.44 8.11 -13.12
CA ALA A 41 11.13 9.13 -12.37
C ALA A 41 11.02 10.49 -13.08
N VAL A 42 10.69 11.52 -12.33
CA VAL A 42 10.74 12.93 -12.77
C VAL A 42 12.02 13.53 -12.24
N ILE A 43 12.80 14.13 -13.13
CA ILE A 43 14.10 14.70 -12.81
C ILE A 43 14.07 16.21 -13.05
N ALA A 44 14.60 16.99 -12.12
CA ALA A 44 14.87 18.41 -12.27
C ALA A 44 16.33 18.71 -11.89
N ASN A 45 16.96 19.59 -12.67
CA ASN A 45 18.35 20.00 -12.45
C ASN A 45 18.37 21.45 -12.00
N ALA A 46 19.15 21.76 -10.97
CA ALA A 46 19.30 23.12 -10.49
C ALA A 46 19.87 24.06 -11.58
N ALA A 47 19.26 25.23 -11.67
CA ALA A 47 19.83 26.33 -12.42
C ALA A 47 21.07 26.92 -11.71
N THR A 48 22.03 27.39 -12.44
CA THR A 48 23.24 28.05 -11.88
C THR A 48 22.83 29.30 -11.09
N PRO A 49 23.06 29.36 -9.76
CA PRO A 49 22.63 30.48 -8.95
C PRO A 49 23.53 31.73 -9.20
N SER A 50 22.92 32.90 -9.08
CA SER A 50 23.69 34.15 -9.02
C SER A 50 24.19 34.38 -7.59
N LEU A 51 25.49 34.19 -7.37
CA LEU A 51 26.12 34.35 -6.08
C LEU A 51 26.81 35.72 -5.93
N ASN A 52 26.99 36.15 -4.67
CA ASN A 52 27.78 37.31 -4.32
C ASN A 52 29.27 37.11 -4.69
N LYS A 53 29.92 38.15 -5.14
CA LYS A 53 31.36 38.13 -5.51
C LYS A 53 32.22 38.41 -4.28
N GLN A 54 32.59 37.36 -3.56
CA GLN A 54 33.48 37.41 -2.40
C GLN A 54 34.70 36.54 -2.66
N GLY A 55 35.89 37.07 -2.32
CA GLY A 55 37.14 36.36 -2.43
C GLY A 55 37.59 36.14 -3.89
N ASN A 56 38.68 35.44 -4.03
CA ASN A 56 39.31 35.08 -5.31
C ASN A 56 39.19 33.60 -5.68
N LEU A 57 38.39 32.82 -4.93
CA LEU A 57 38.06 31.44 -5.24
C LEU A 57 36.60 31.32 -5.60
N SER A 58 36.32 30.80 -6.78
CA SER A 58 34.98 30.42 -7.19
C SER A 58 34.60 29.04 -6.61
N THR A 59 33.32 28.70 -6.66
CA THR A 59 32.86 27.33 -6.33
C THR A 59 33.58 26.30 -7.19
N ALA A 60 33.82 26.57 -8.47
CA ALA A 60 34.55 25.68 -9.37
C ALA A 60 36.00 25.45 -8.93
N ASP A 61 36.69 26.50 -8.47
CA ASP A 61 38.08 26.38 -7.97
C ASP A 61 38.11 25.47 -6.72
N ILE A 62 37.17 25.64 -5.82
CA ILE A 62 37.05 24.82 -4.59
C ILE A 62 36.78 23.36 -4.95
N LEU A 63 35.83 23.10 -5.81
CA LEU A 63 35.44 21.74 -6.23
C LEU A 63 36.55 21.00 -6.96
N SER A 64 37.44 21.74 -7.68
CA SER A 64 38.62 21.12 -8.32
C SER A 64 39.55 20.43 -7.31
N VAL A 65 39.48 20.81 -6.03
CA VAL A 65 40.28 20.26 -4.91
C VAL A 65 39.47 19.30 -4.07
N ALA A 66 38.19 19.61 -3.78
CA ALA A 66 37.34 18.87 -2.85
C ALA A 66 36.63 17.63 -3.46
N GLY A 67 36.51 17.55 -4.78
CA GLY A 67 36.09 16.33 -5.49
C GLY A 67 34.61 15.95 -5.48
N THR A 68 33.74 16.68 -4.81
CA THR A 68 32.28 16.37 -4.81
C THR A 68 31.56 17.23 -5.83
N ASP A 69 31.37 16.69 -7.04
CA ASP A 69 30.83 17.46 -8.16
C ASP A 69 29.29 17.50 -8.21
N ARG A 70 28.62 16.46 -7.74
CA ARG A 70 27.18 16.30 -7.91
C ARG A 70 26.51 15.74 -6.66
N VAL A 71 25.31 16.26 -6.33
CA VAL A 71 24.39 15.67 -5.36
C VAL A 71 23.03 15.39 -6.00
N THR A 72 22.47 14.23 -5.70
CA THR A 72 21.12 13.85 -6.11
C THR A 72 20.21 13.81 -4.88
N LEU A 73 19.19 14.66 -4.89
CA LEU A 73 18.13 14.70 -3.89
C LEU A 73 17.00 13.75 -4.33
N GLN A 74 16.52 12.88 -3.46
CA GLN A 74 15.52 11.89 -3.81
C GLN A 74 14.30 11.96 -2.90
N THR A 75 13.11 11.76 -3.46
CA THR A 75 11.87 11.65 -2.71
C THR A 75 10.91 10.66 -3.40
N ASP A 76 10.27 9.81 -2.61
CA ASP A 76 9.18 8.94 -3.06
C ASP A 76 7.81 9.66 -2.99
N ALA A 77 7.76 10.85 -2.41
CA ALA A 77 6.55 11.65 -2.37
C ALA A 77 6.16 12.13 -3.77
N LEU A 78 4.86 12.09 -4.08
CA LEU A 78 4.33 12.70 -5.28
C LEU A 78 4.66 14.20 -5.28
N SER A 79 5.50 14.63 -6.20
CA SER A 79 5.95 16.02 -6.30
C SER A 79 5.86 16.53 -7.71
N ALA A 80 5.27 17.71 -7.89
CA ALA A 80 5.26 18.38 -9.17
C ALA A 80 6.69 18.78 -9.59
N LYS A 81 6.94 18.86 -10.87
CA LYS A 81 8.28 19.15 -11.41
C LYS A 81 8.85 20.51 -10.94
N ASP A 82 7.99 21.50 -10.76
CA ASP A 82 8.36 22.84 -10.25
C ASP A 82 8.81 22.78 -8.78
N VAL A 83 8.20 21.92 -7.95
CA VAL A 83 8.63 21.69 -6.57
C VAL A 83 10.02 21.05 -6.54
N LEU A 84 10.25 20.03 -7.38
CA LEU A 84 11.56 19.41 -7.52
C LEU A 84 12.60 20.42 -8.01
N GLN A 85 12.25 21.26 -8.99
CA GLN A 85 13.12 22.32 -9.49
C GLN A 85 13.50 23.31 -8.38
N ASN A 86 12.52 23.82 -7.65
CA ASN A 86 12.75 24.74 -6.54
C ASN A 86 13.62 24.12 -5.43
N TRP A 87 13.44 22.82 -5.15
CA TRP A 87 14.26 22.11 -4.17
C TRP A 87 15.71 22.02 -4.60
N ALA A 88 15.97 21.67 -5.86
CA ALA A 88 17.32 21.62 -6.40
C ALA A 88 17.97 23.01 -6.45
N ASP A 89 17.24 24.03 -6.93
CA ASP A 89 17.71 25.41 -7.02
C ASP A 89 18.06 25.99 -5.63
N ALA A 90 17.18 25.82 -4.66
CA ALA A 90 17.39 26.29 -3.29
C ALA A 90 18.59 25.61 -2.62
N THR A 91 18.79 24.31 -2.86
CA THR A 91 19.94 23.58 -2.32
C THR A 91 21.23 24.11 -2.91
N LEU A 92 21.30 24.26 -4.25
CA LEU A 92 22.51 24.77 -4.90
C LEU A 92 22.81 26.23 -4.51
N LEU A 93 21.78 27.07 -4.36
CA LEU A 93 21.94 28.45 -3.89
C LEU A 93 22.48 28.51 -2.46
N LYS A 94 21.90 27.73 -1.54
CA LYS A 94 22.33 27.70 -0.13
C LYS A 94 23.76 27.24 0.04
N THR A 95 24.16 26.17 -0.66
CA THR A 95 25.53 25.67 -0.61
C THR A 95 26.51 26.71 -1.18
N GLY A 96 26.14 27.41 -2.25
CA GLY A 96 26.95 28.51 -2.79
C GLY A 96 27.11 29.68 -1.81
N LEU A 97 26.04 30.04 -1.07
CA LEU A 97 26.08 31.10 -0.06
C LEU A 97 26.82 30.69 1.23
N SER A 98 26.98 29.40 1.50
CA SER A 98 27.72 28.87 2.64
C SER A 98 29.22 28.79 2.41
N ARG A 99 29.71 29.16 1.24
CA ARG A 99 31.13 29.06 0.83
C ARG A 99 32.08 29.82 1.74
N PHE A 100 31.69 31.01 2.18
CA PHE A 100 32.41 31.83 3.14
C PHE A 100 31.53 31.95 4.40
N ARG A 101 32.10 31.60 5.53
CA ARG A 101 31.42 31.61 6.83
C ARG A 101 32.29 32.32 7.87
N GLY A 102 31.70 32.65 9.00
CA GLY A 102 32.35 33.28 10.12
C GLY A 102 31.68 34.60 10.48
N THR A 103 32.35 35.38 11.32
CA THR A 103 31.79 36.61 11.85
C THR A 103 32.76 37.77 11.69
N PHE A 104 32.24 38.98 11.59
CA PHE A 104 33.02 40.21 11.70
C PHE A 104 32.18 41.28 12.36
N SER A 105 32.85 42.19 13.07
CA SER A 105 32.21 43.28 13.79
C SER A 105 32.78 44.65 13.39
N PHE A 106 31.93 45.65 13.50
CA PHE A 106 32.25 47.05 13.21
C PHE A 106 31.37 47.98 14.04
N GLN A 107 31.62 49.30 13.96
CA GLN A 107 30.83 50.31 14.65
C GLN A 107 29.35 50.17 14.30
N GLY A 108 28.46 50.31 15.26
CA GLY A 108 27.01 50.13 15.15
C GLY A 108 26.40 50.84 13.93
N ASN A 109 25.63 50.09 13.12
CA ASN A 109 25.00 50.60 11.93
C ASN A 109 23.64 49.91 11.74
N ALA A 110 22.54 50.69 11.75
CA ALA A 110 21.17 50.21 11.62
C ALA A 110 20.74 49.84 10.18
N SER A 111 21.52 50.18 9.15
CA SER A 111 21.21 49.86 7.75
C SER A 111 21.48 48.40 7.40
N VAL A 112 22.20 47.68 8.27
CA VAL A 112 22.58 46.29 8.05
C VAL A 112 21.48 45.37 8.57
N THR A 113 20.95 44.53 7.68
CA THR A 113 19.90 43.56 7.97
C THR A 113 20.26 42.18 7.40
N PRO A 114 19.74 41.08 7.93
CA PRO A 114 19.93 39.77 7.31
C PRO A 114 19.46 39.76 5.85
N GLY A 115 20.23 39.15 4.97
CA GLY A 115 19.97 39.10 3.52
C GLY A 115 20.59 40.22 2.73
N CYS A 116 21.11 41.30 3.35
CA CYS A 116 21.80 42.38 2.61
C CYS A 116 23.22 41.98 2.22
N ILE A 117 23.85 42.82 1.42
CA ILE A 117 25.24 42.71 0.97
C ILE A 117 26.10 43.82 1.62
N ILE A 118 27.21 43.44 2.23
CA ILE A 118 28.26 44.38 2.70
C ILE A 118 29.51 44.18 1.86
N GLU A 119 30.19 45.29 1.50
CA GLU A 119 31.50 45.24 0.86
C GLU A 119 32.62 45.29 1.91
N LEU A 120 33.42 44.20 1.98
CA LEU A 120 34.58 44.12 2.84
C LEU A 120 35.87 44.34 2.06
N THR A 121 36.71 45.22 2.55
CA THR A 121 38.01 45.58 1.92
C THR A 121 39.16 45.53 2.91
N GLY A 122 40.41 45.39 2.42
CA GLY A 122 41.59 45.36 3.24
C GLY A 122 41.94 44.01 3.86
N MET A 123 41.13 42.98 3.71
CA MET A 123 41.33 41.63 4.27
C MET A 123 42.08 40.65 3.35
N GLY A 124 42.74 41.20 2.31
CA GLY A 124 43.42 40.39 1.30
C GLY A 124 42.49 39.74 0.29
N ALA A 125 43.08 39.22 -0.77
CA ALA A 125 42.32 38.72 -1.94
C ALA A 125 41.36 37.58 -1.61
N ARG A 126 41.57 36.83 -0.52
CA ARG A 126 40.78 35.67 -0.15
C ARG A 126 39.40 36.04 0.39
N PHE A 127 39.27 37.10 1.20
CA PHE A 127 38.06 37.46 1.91
C PHE A 127 37.43 38.80 1.46
N ASN A 128 38.15 39.61 0.71
CA ASN A 128 37.61 40.87 0.19
C ASN A 128 36.41 40.62 -0.73
N GLY A 129 35.52 41.61 -0.82
CA GLY A 129 34.42 41.65 -1.78
C GLY A 129 33.05 41.73 -1.13
N LYS A 130 32.03 41.31 -1.87
CA LYS A 130 30.62 41.42 -1.49
C LYS A 130 30.22 40.26 -0.62
N ILE A 131 29.98 40.50 0.67
CA ILE A 131 29.60 39.51 1.66
C ILE A 131 28.09 39.46 1.74
N PHE A 132 27.51 38.24 1.71
CA PHE A 132 26.11 37.98 2.06
C PHE A 132 25.96 37.91 3.58
N VAL A 133 25.06 38.71 4.14
CA VAL A 133 24.78 38.77 5.60
C VAL A 133 23.75 37.69 5.96
N GLY A 134 24.16 36.70 6.74
CA GLY A 134 23.29 35.61 7.24
C GLY A 134 22.52 36.01 8.48
N SER A 135 23.22 36.60 9.47
CA SER A 135 22.60 37.13 10.68
C SER A 135 23.27 38.42 11.14
N VAL A 136 22.58 39.18 11.99
CA VAL A 136 23.08 40.45 12.55
C VAL A 136 22.79 40.48 14.03
N THR A 137 23.82 40.80 14.83
CA THR A 137 23.71 41.03 16.26
C THR A 137 24.13 42.44 16.58
N HIS A 138 23.26 43.20 17.23
CA HIS A 138 23.58 44.55 17.75
C HIS A 138 23.81 44.51 19.25
N THR A 139 24.99 44.92 19.68
CA THR A 139 25.33 45.04 21.08
C THR A 139 25.51 46.51 21.46
N VAL A 140 24.66 46.99 22.37
CA VAL A 140 24.75 48.35 22.93
C VAL A 140 25.08 48.25 24.39
N GLN A 141 26.29 48.61 24.78
CA GLN A 141 26.77 48.49 26.15
C GLN A 141 27.81 49.55 26.47
N ASN A 142 27.75 50.12 27.67
CA ASN A 142 28.73 51.10 28.18
C ASN A 142 28.96 52.30 27.23
N GLY A 143 27.90 52.77 26.56
CA GLY A 143 28.01 53.89 25.63
C GLY A 143 28.58 53.51 24.24
N SER A 144 28.88 52.26 24.02
CA SER A 144 29.33 51.73 22.74
C SER A 144 28.18 50.99 22.02
N TRP A 145 28.10 51.11 20.70
CA TRP A 145 27.24 50.31 19.87
C TRP A 145 28.07 49.59 18.81
N ILE A 146 28.01 48.27 18.83
CA ILE A 146 28.72 47.38 17.90
C ILE A 146 27.72 46.57 17.12
N THR A 147 27.94 46.43 15.84
CA THR A 147 27.22 45.51 14.93
C THR A 147 28.16 44.34 14.60
N GLU A 148 27.73 43.13 14.95
CA GLU A 148 28.35 41.87 14.52
C GLU A 148 27.51 41.21 13.44
N VAL A 149 28.15 40.73 12.41
CA VAL A 149 27.52 40.10 11.23
C VAL A 149 28.09 38.69 11.09
N GLU A 150 27.18 37.72 10.89
CA GLU A 150 27.55 36.39 10.44
C GLU A 150 27.55 36.36 8.90
N MET A 151 28.69 35.92 8.34
CA MET A 151 28.87 35.77 6.88
C MET A 151 28.27 34.49 6.37
N GLY A 152 27.56 34.57 5.23
CA GLY A 152 26.95 33.40 4.59
C GLY A 152 25.76 32.86 5.34
N ILE A 153 25.34 31.65 4.99
CA ILE A 153 24.25 30.91 5.69
C ILE A 153 24.65 29.45 5.87
N SER A 154 24.02 28.76 6.80
CA SER A 154 24.15 27.32 6.92
C SER A 154 23.55 26.62 5.69
N PRO A 155 24.22 25.63 5.07
CA PRO A 155 23.66 24.84 3.99
C PRO A 155 22.52 23.93 4.46
N MET A 156 22.46 23.61 5.76
CA MET A 156 21.42 22.74 6.33
C MET A 156 20.02 23.34 6.18
N ASN A 157 19.08 22.54 5.76
CA ASN A 157 17.68 22.93 5.79
C ASN A 157 17.16 22.93 7.24
N ILE A 158 16.16 23.76 7.50
CA ILE A 158 15.54 23.87 8.84
C ILE A 158 14.99 22.50 9.30
N THR A 159 14.50 21.69 8.39
CA THR A 159 13.98 20.35 8.66
C THR A 159 15.05 19.32 9.03
N GLN A 160 16.32 19.63 8.84
CA GLN A 160 17.44 18.78 9.26
C GLN A 160 17.93 19.08 10.68
N ARG A 161 17.41 20.13 11.28
CA ARG A 161 17.74 20.47 12.67
C ARG A 161 17.01 19.57 13.64
N THR A 162 17.70 19.03 14.61
CA THR A 162 17.15 18.11 15.61
C THR A 162 16.09 18.73 16.51
N ASP A 163 16.11 20.05 16.69
CA ASP A 163 15.14 20.83 17.47
C ASP A 163 13.83 21.13 16.72
N VAL A 164 13.79 20.90 15.43
CA VAL A 164 12.59 21.12 14.56
C VAL A 164 11.81 19.84 14.35
N MET A 165 12.42 18.67 14.46
CA MET A 165 11.78 17.37 14.27
C MET A 165 11.16 16.89 15.58
N ALA A 166 9.93 16.33 15.50
CA ALA A 166 9.37 15.58 16.60
C ALA A 166 10.27 14.37 16.92
N PRO A 167 10.72 14.19 18.17
CA PRO A 167 11.62 13.08 18.48
C PRO A 167 10.91 11.73 18.32
N PRO A 168 11.59 10.69 17.80
CA PRO A 168 11.08 9.34 17.78
C PRO A 168 10.63 8.88 19.16
N ALA A 169 9.56 8.09 19.26
CA ALA A 169 8.96 7.64 20.50
C ALA A 169 8.70 8.79 21.51
N SER A 170 8.37 9.98 20.98
CA SER A 170 8.13 11.21 21.76
C SER A 170 9.32 11.63 22.66
N GLY A 171 10.51 11.12 22.40
CA GLY A 171 11.71 11.37 23.20
C GLY A 171 11.75 10.69 24.59
N TRP A 172 10.82 9.77 24.87
CA TRP A 172 10.72 9.09 26.16
C TRP A 172 11.64 7.87 26.25
N ILE A 173 11.76 7.14 25.14
CA ILE A 173 12.57 5.93 25.01
C ILE A 173 13.27 5.95 23.65
N PRO A 174 14.32 5.15 23.46
CA PRO A 174 14.94 5.00 22.14
C PRO A 174 13.92 4.54 21.11
N GLY A 175 13.83 5.26 19.98
CA GLY A 175 12.95 4.92 18.88
C GLY A 175 13.46 3.72 18.09
N ILE A 176 12.53 2.97 17.46
CA ILE A 176 12.83 1.91 16.52
C ILE A 176 12.44 2.40 15.13
N GLU A 177 13.42 2.54 14.24
CA GLU A 177 13.21 3.00 12.86
C GLU A 177 13.13 1.83 11.88
N GLY A 178 12.36 2.02 10.80
CA GLY A 178 12.22 1.06 9.71
C GLY A 178 11.21 -0.05 9.95
N LEU A 179 11.33 -1.10 9.14
CA LEU A 179 10.50 -2.30 9.23
C LEU A 179 11.33 -3.44 9.83
N HIS A 180 10.67 -4.26 10.64
CA HIS A 180 11.31 -5.37 11.33
C HIS A 180 10.59 -6.67 11.04
N ILE A 181 11.35 -7.76 11.10
CA ILE A 181 10.81 -9.11 10.99
C ILE A 181 10.45 -9.61 12.39
N GLY A 182 9.27 -10.19 12.50
CA GLY A 182 8.82 -10.88 13.71
C GLY A 182 8.24 -12.25 13.41
N LYS A 183 8.15 -13.08 14.43
CA LYS A 183 7.53 -14.39 14.37
C LYS A 183 6.38 -14.44 15.35
N VAL A 184 5.20 -14.82 14.91
CA VAL A 184 4.02 -14.93 15.77
C VAL A 184 4.25 -16.00 16.84
N SER A 185 4.12 -15.61 18.11
CA SER A 185 4.30 -16.50 19.26
C SER A 185 2.96 -16.86 19.94
N LYS A 186 2.00 -15.91 20.00
CA LYS A 186 0.74 -16.11 20.70
C LYS A 186 -0.38 -15.25 20.10
N LEU A 187 -1.59 -15.80 20.01
CA LEU A 187 -2.77 -15.13 19.43
C LEU A 187 -3.79 -14.66 20.48
N THR A 188 -3.66 -15.13 21.72
CA THR A 188 -4.62 -14.91 22.81
C THR A 188 -3.94 -14.33 24.03
N ASP A 189 -4.76 -13.98 25.04
CA ASP A 189 -4.31 -13.50 26.35
C ASP A 189 -3.55 -12.17 26.27
N ASP A 190 -3.98 -11.28 25.40
CA ASP A 190 -3.54 -9.88 25.40
C ASP A 190 -3.91 -9.24 26.76
N PRO A 191 -2.91 -8.77 27.53
CA PRO A 191 -3.14 -8.27 28.89
C PRO A 191 -4.08 -7.05 28.94
N ASP A 192 -4.14 -6.28 27.86
CA ASP A 192 -4.97 -5.08 27.80
C ASP A 192 -6.28 -5.30 27.02
N SER A 193 -6.56 -6.54 26.55
CA SER A 193 -7.77 -6.91 25.79
C SER A 193 -7.98 -6.05 24.51
N ASN A 194 -6.90 -5.64 23.87
CA ASN A 194 -6.88 -4.77 22.68
C ASN A 194 -6.75 -5.55 21.36
N TYR A 195 -7.03 -6.86 21.38
CA TYR A 195 -6.95 -7.74 20.20
C TYR A 195 -5.55 -7.75 19.55
N ARG A 196 -4.49 -7.61 20.36
CA ARG A 196 -3.10 -7.66 19.91
C ARG A 196 -2.62 -9.11 19.83
N ILE A 197 -1.63 -9.31 18.99
CA ILE A 197 -0.95 -10.58 18.76
C ILE A 197 0.46 -10.46 19.35
N GLN A 198 0.91 -11.46 20.09
CA GLN A 198 2.27 -11.49 20.59
C GLN A 198 3.23 -11.98 19.51
N VAL A 199 4.28 -11.20 19.30
CA VAL A 199 5.29 -11.43 18.26
C VAL A 199 6.67 -11.43 18.89
N GLU A 200 7.44 -12.46 18.62
CA GLU A 200 8.88 -12.54 18.92
C GLU A 200 9.65 -11.72 17.88
N VAL A 201 10.53 -10.83 18.34
CA VAL A 201 11.35 -9.96 17.47
C VAL A 201 12.83 -10.30 17.69
N PRO A 202 13.44 -11.16 16.87
CA PRO A 202 14.77 -11.72 17.13
C PRO A 202 15.90 -10.69 17.22
N LEU A 203 15.72 -9.52 16.61
CA LEU A 203 16.74 -8.46 16.61
C LEU A 203 16.66 -7.51 17.83
N LEU A 204 15.61 -7.61 18.63
CA LEU A 204 15.51 -6.86 19.89
C LEU A 204 16.29 -7.57 21.00
N ASN A 205 17.54 -7.81 20.89
CA ASN A 205 18.42 -8.46 21.87
C ASN A 205 18.18 -7.98 23.33
N SER A 206 17.02 -8.27 23.87
CA SER A 206 16.55 -7.87 25.18
C SER A 206 16.05 -9.08 25.97
N SER A 207 16.00 -8.98 27.30
CA SER A 207 15.40 -10.01 28.18
C SER A 207 13.88 -10.24 27.93
N ARG A 208 13.29 -9.50 27.00
CA ARG A 208 11.90 -9.64 26.55
C ARG A 208 11.88 -9.57 25.03
N ASP A 209 12.05 -10.70 24.38
CA ASP A 209 12.10 -10.82 22.93
C ASP A 209 10.72 -10.73 22.26
N THR A 210 9.66 -10.40 23.00
CA THR A 210 8.28 -10.36 22.48
C THR A 210 7.62 -9.01 22.68
N VAL A 211 6.83 -8.61 21.70
CA VAL A 211 5.98 -7.42 21.72
C VAL A 211 4.52 -7.77 21.43
N TRP A 212 3.59 -7.01 21.99
CA TRP A 212 2.18 -7.08 21.63
C TRP A 212 1.88 -6.11 20.49
N ALA A 213 1.52 -6.64 19.32
CA ALA A 213 1.32 -5.88 18.10
C ALA A 213 -0.16 -5.90 17.66
N ARG A 214 -0.66 -4.76 17.20
CA ARG A 214 -1.98 -4.69 16.53
C ARG A 214 -1.86 -5.25 15.13
N LEU A 215 -2.89 -5.97 14.67
CA LEU A 215 -2.93 -6.49 13.31
C LEU A 215 -3.62 -5.48 12.37
N SER A 216 -2.91 -5.02 11.36
CA SER A 216 -3.50 -4.28 10.25
C SER A 216 -4.31 -5.23 9.36
N GLN A 217 -5.50 -4.82 8.97
CA GLN A 217 -6.39 -5.58 8.09
C GLN A 217 -6.82 -4.70 6.90
N PHE A 218 -7.20 -5.34 5.80
CA PHE A 218 -7.72 -4.65 4.62
C PHE A 218 -8.93 -3.75 4.94
N ALA A 219 -9.82 -4.23 5.81
CA ALA A 219 -10.91 -3.48 6.37
C ALA A 219 -11.14 -3.93 7.82
N ALA A 220 -11.36 -2.98 8.73
CA ALA A 220 -11.65 -3.24 10.13
C ALA A 220 -12.62 -2.19 10.68
N SER A 221 -13.76 -2.63 11.23
CA SER A 221 -14.75 -1.79 11.89
C SER A 221 -15.48 -2.59 12.97
N ASN A 222 -16.42 -1.96 13.67
CA ASN A 222 -17.18 -2.63 14.73
C ASN A 222 -18.05 -3.77 14.16
N GLY A 223 -17.66 -5.00 14.45
CA GLY A 223 -18.36 -6.22 14.03
C GLY A 223 -18.26 -6.56 12.53
N MET A 224 -17.44 -5.84 11.75
CA MET A 224 -17.25 -6.10 10.31
C MET A 224 -15.81 -5.83 9.84
N GLY A 225 -15.42 -6.47 8.73
CA GLY A 225 -14.11 -6.30 8.13
C GLY A 225 -13.55 -7.58 7.54
N SER A 226 -12.28 -7.56 7.13
CA SER A 226 -11.51 -8.76 6.80
C SER A 226 -10.90 -9.34 8.06
N TYR A 227 -10.91 -10.66 8.20
CA TYR A 227 -10.40 -11.34 9.39
C TYR A 227 -9.46 -12.48 8.98
N PHE A 228 -8.21 -12.12 8.71
CA PHE A 228 -7.13 -13.04 8.38
C PHE A 228 -6.02 -12.89 9.43
N VAL A 229 -6.08 -13.70 10.46
CA VAL A 229 -5.10 -13.70 11.55
C VAL A 229 -3.97 -14.66 11.16
N PRO A 230 -2.70 -14.25 11.28
CA PRO A 230 -1.56 -15.14 11.05
C PRO A 230 -1.55 -16.29 12.08
N SER A 231 -0.99 -17.41 11.69
CA SER A 231 -0.84 -18.57 12.59
C SER A 231 0.38 -18.41 13.50
N VAL A 232 0.40 -19.09 14.62
CA VAL A 232 1.59 -19.18 15.46
C VAL A 232 2.73 -19.80 14.64
N GLY A 233 3.88 -19.14 14.64
CA GLY A 233 5.04 -19.51 13.87
C GLY A 233 5.18 -18.79 12.52
N ASP A 234 4.17 -18.05 12.08
CA ASP A 234 4.24 -17.26 10.86
C ASP A 234 5.21 -16.08 11.00
N GLU A 235 5.89 -15.77 9.90
CA GLU A 235 6.77 -14.62 9.79
C GLU A 235 5.95 -13.39 9.36
N VAL A 236 6.12 -12.30 10.11
CA VAL A 236 5.36 -11.06 9.92
C VAL A 236 6.28 -9.86 9.81
N VAL A 237 5.81 -8.82 9.09
CA VAL A 237 6.45 -7.51 9.00
C VAL A 237 5.86 -6.61 10.07
N LEU A 238 6.71 -6.03 10.89
CA LEU A 238 6.36 -5.08 11.94
C LEU A 238 6.77 -3.66 11.55
N GLY A 239 5.87 -2.71 11.75
CA GLY A 239 6.14 -1.30 11.85
C GLY A 239 5.84 -0.79 13.26
N PHE A 240 6.32 0.41 13.60
CA PHE A 240 6.12 1.00 14.93
C PHE A 240 5.52 2.41 14.77
N ILE A 241 4.34 2.64 15.38
CA ILE A 241 3.69 3.95 15.33
C ILE A 241 4.56 4.96 16.07
N ASN A 242 4.90 6.07 15.42
CA ASN A 242 5.82 7.09 15.93
C ASN A 242 7.18 6.52 16.38
N ASN A 243 7.65 5.43 15.75
CA ASN A 243 8.86 4.71 16.10
C ASN A 243 8.90 4.22 17.57
N ASP A 244 7.74 4.12 18.24
CA ASP A 244 7.64 3.69 19.64
C ASP A 244 7.63 2.16 19.72
N PRO A 245 8.62 1.52 20.37
CA PRO A 245 8.70 0.06 20.52
C PRO A 245 7.48 -0.56 21.21
N ASN A 246 6.71 0.21 21.97
CA ASN A 246 5.47 -0.27 22.59
C ASN A 246 4.24 -0.21 21.67
N GLN A 247 4.35 0.40 20.48
CA GLN A 247 3.27 0.61 19.54
C GLN A 247 3.47 -0.17 18.23
N ALA A 248 3.77 -1.46 18.37
CA ALA A 248 3.99 -2.35 17.24
C ALA A 248 2.70 -2.60 16.44
N VAL A 249 2.83 -2.67 15.11
CA VAL A 249 1.76 -3.01 14.17
C VAL A 249 2.26 -4.08 13.20
N ILE A 250 1.52 -5.18 13.08
CA ILE A 250 1.73 -6.17 12.01
C ILE A 250 1.14 -5.59 10.72
N LEU A 251 1.98 -5.40 9.71
CA LEU A 251 1.61 -4.87 8.40
C LEU A 251 1.21 -5.96 7.42
N GLY A 252 1.70 -7.19 7.61
CA GLY A 252 1.42 -8.35 6.78
C GLY A 252 2.30 -9.54 7.12
N CYS A 253 2.09 -10.65 6.40
CA CYS A 253 2.88 -11.87 6.51
C CYS A 253 3.81 -12.01 5.32
N MET A 254 4.90 -12.78 5.47
CA MET A 254 5.85 -13.05 4.40
C MET A 254 6.02 -14.56 4.19
N TYR A 255 6.16 -14.93 2.91
CA TYR A 255 6.62 -16.27 2.55
C TYR A 255 8.14 -16.38 2.67
N SER A 256 8.62 -17.58 2.92
CA SER A 256 10.06 -17.88 2.99
C SER A 256 10.32 -19.28 2.41
N SER A 257 11.57 -19.66 2.34
CA SER A 257 11.95 -21.05 1.94
C SER A 257 11.40 -22.11 2.90
N LYS A 258 11.14 -21.73 4.15
CA LYS A 258 10.53 -22.61 5.17
C LYS A 258 9.00 -22.61 5.11
N GLN A 259 8.40 -21.49 4.74
CA GLN A 259 6.96 -21.28 4.62
C GLN A 259 6.65 -20.83 3.19
N ALA A 260 6.71 -21.81 2.27
CA ALA A 260 6.55 -21.57 0.84
C ALA A 260 5.12 -21.11 0.49
N PRO A 261 4.96 -20.30 -0.55
CA PRO A 261 3.65 -19.93 -1.07
C PRO A 261 2.91 -21.16 -1.63
N PRO A 262 1.57 -21.12 -1.73
CA PRO A 262 0.78 -22.24 -2.23
C PRO A 262 1.06 -22.59 -3.70
N TYR A 263 1.57 -21.64 -4.47
CA TYR A 263 1.99 -21.81 -5.87
C TYR A 263 3.37 -21.19 -6.07
N ASN A 264 4.14 -21.79 -6.96
CA ASN A 264 5.37 -21.17 -7.45
C ASN A 264 4.97 -20.02 -8.40
N ALA A 265 5.60 -18.87 -8.22
CA ALA A 265 5.43 -17.77 -9.15
C ALA A 265 6.05 -18.14 -10.52
N ASP A 266 5.36 -17.81 -11.58
CA ASP A 266 5.85 -17.86 -12.96
C ASP A 266 5.65 -16.50 -13.65
N GLU A 267 6.25 -16.30 -14.82
CA GLU A 267 6.15 -15.05 -15.56
C GLU A 267 4.71 -14.71 -16.00
N LYS A 268 3.86 -15.72 -16.15
CA LYS A 268 2.48 -15.56 -16.62
C LYS A 268 1.54 -15.11 -15.50
N ASN A 269 1.83 -15.50 -14.25
CA ASN A 269 1.08 -15.12 -13.04
C ASN A 269 -0.44 -15.29 -13.18
N TYR A 270 -0.88 -16.41 -13.76
CA TYR A 270 -2.31 -16.64 -14.00
C TYR A 270 -3.09 -17.06 -12.76
N LYS A 271 -2.41 -17.61 -11.73
CA LYS A 271 -3.08 -18.14 -10.54
C LYS A 271 -3.08 -17.17 -9.37
N ARG A 272 -4.25 -16.99 -8.77
CA ARG A 272 -4.45 -16.29 -7.50
C ARG A 272 -5.36 -17.10 -6.61
N ALA A 273 -5.10 -17.12 -5.30
CA ALA A 273 -5.94 -17.90 -4.40
C ALA A 273 -5.96 -17.34 -2.97
N ILE A 274 -7.03 -17.69 -2.27
CA ILE A 274 -7.13 -17.65 -0.81
C ILE A 274 -7.22 -19.10 -0.35
N ILE A 275 -6.26 -19.55 0.45
CA ILE A 275 -6.18 -20.93 0.93
C ILE A 275 -5.98 -20.91 2.43
N THR A 276 -6.86 -21.59 3.16
CA THR A 276 -6.75 -21.75 4.61
C THR A 276 -5.80 -22.90 4.97
N PRO A 277 -5.35 -23.02 6.25
CA PRO A 277 -4.53 -24.14 6.70
C PRO A 277 -5.17 -25.50 6.37
N GLU A 278 -6.47 -25.65 6.54
CA GLU A 278 -7.24 -26.85 6.24
C GLU A 278 -7.61 -26.97 4.75
N LYS A 279 -6.98 -26.21 3.86
CA LYS A 279 -7.16 -26.28 2.39
C LYS A 279 -8.56 -25.94 1.89
N LEU A 280 -9.32 -25.12 2.64
CA LEU A 280 -10.47 -24.44 2.05
C LEU A 280 -9.94 -23.43 1.05
N THR A 281 -10.37 -23.51 -0.21
CA THR A 281 -9.73 -22.81 -1.32
C THR A 281 -10.74 -21.96 -2.11
N VAL A 282 -10.35 -20.72 -2.40
CA VAL A 282 -10.92 -19.90 -3.47
C VAL A 282 -9.79 -19.60 -4.44
N GLU A 283 -9.84 -20.17 -5.63
CA GLU A 283 -8.82 -20.02 -6.68
C GLU A 283 -9.40 -19.31 -7.90
N LEU A 284 -8.60 -18.39 -8.48
CA LEU A 284 -8.84 -17.73 -9.75
C LEU A 284 -7.72 -18.15 -10.71
N ASP A 285 -8.12 -18.65 -11.89
CA ASP A 285 -7.22 -19.05 -12.96
C ASP A 285 -7.52 -18.21 -14.21
N ASP A 286 -6.70 -17.19 -14.47
CA ASP A 286 -6.89 -16.25 -15.57
C ASP A 286 -6.66 -16.93 -16.95
N GLU A 287 -5.80 -17.95 -17.02
CA GLU A 287 -5.56 -18.69 -18.26
C GLU A 287 -6.82 -19.44 -18.70
N LYS A 288 -7.47 -20.10 -17.75
CA LYS A 288 -8.71 -20.87 -17.99
C LYS A 288 -9.97 -20.06 -17.78
N LYS A 289 -9.85 -18.78 -17.40
CA LYS A 289 -10.98 -17.91 -17.03
C LYS A 289 -11.93 -18.65 -16.10
N MET A 290 -11.38 -19.15 -14.99
CA MET A 290 -12.05 -20.07 -14.10
C MET A 290 -11.94 -19.62 -12.64
N ILE A 291 -13.08 -19.69 -11.95
CA ILE A 291 -13.17 -19.52 -10.50
C ILE A 291 -13.53 -20.86 -9.88
N THR A 292 -12.75 -21.30 -8.91
CA THR A 292 -12.99 -22.53 -8.15
C THR A 292 -13.10 -22.25 -6.67
N ILE A 293 -14.22 -22.67 -6.06
CA ILE A 293 -14.35 -22.73 -4.61
C ILE A 293 -14.39 -24.20 -4.23
N SER A 294 -13.51 -24.64 -3.34
CA SER A 294 -13.42 -26.07 -3.00
C SER A 294 -13.06 -26.35 -1.55
N THR A 295 -13.44 -27.53 -1.10
CA THR A 295 -13.08 -28.08 0.21
C THR A 295 -12.19 -29.33 0.05
N PRO A 296 -11.43 -29.75 1.09
CA PRO A 296 -10.59 -30.95 1.04
C PRO A 296 -11.35 -32.22 0.62
N CYS A 297 -12.60 -32.33 1.04
CA CYS A 297 -13.47 -33.49 0.70
C CYS A 297 -14.08 -33.40 -0.71
N LYS A 298 -13.58 -32.50 -1.58
CA LYS A 298 -13.97 -32.37 -2.98
C LYS A 298 -15.40 -31.85 -3.20
N ASN A 299 -16.01 -31.18 -2.23
CA ASN A 299 -17.14 -30.30 -2.53
C ASN A 299 -16.60 -29.11 -3.33
N SER A 300 -17.25 -28.72 -4.42
CA SER A 300 -16.75 -27.66 -5.28
C SER A 300 -17.85 -26.89 -6.02
N ILE A 301 -17.58 -25.61 -6.25
CA ILE A 301 -18.28 -24.77 -7.21
C ILE A 301 -17.23 -24.28 -8.21
N VAL A 302 -17.46 -24.56 -9.50
CA VAL A 302 -16.59 -24.16 -10.58
C VAL A 302 -17.40 -23.31 -11.56
N ILE A 303 -16.92 -22.12 -11.85
CA ILE A 303 -17.43 -21.22 -12.90
C ILE A 303 -16.31 -21.10 -13.93
N SER A 304 -16.56 -21.45 -15.18
CA SER A 304 -15.53 -21.49 -16.20
C SER A 304 -16.06 -21.04 -17.56
N ASP A 305 -15.42 -20.00 -18.12
CA ASP A 305 -15.67 -19.59 -19.50
C ASP A 305 -15.12 -20.60 -20.51
N ASP A 306 -13.97 -21.21 -20.20
CA ASP A 306 -13.35 -22.21 -21.06
C ASP A 306 -14.23 -23.46 -21.19
N ALA A 307 -14.77 -23.94 -20.07
CA ALA A 307 -15.72 -25.04 -20.03
C ALA A 307 -17.16 -24.61 -20.37
N LYS A 308 -17.41 -23.30 -20.61
CA LYS A 308 -18.72 -22.69 -20.92
C LYS A 308 -19.81 -23.09 -19.94
N GLY A 309 -19.49 -23.12 -18.63
CA GLY A 309 -20.49 -23.62 -17.70
C GLY A 309 -20.17 -23.37 -16.23
N ILE A 310 -21.21 -23.68 -15.43
CA ILE A 310 -21.14 -23.66 -13.96
C ILE A 310 -21.39 -25.07 -13.46
N LYS A 311 -20.53 -25.54 -12.58
CA LYS A 311 -20.60 -26.87 -12.00
C LYS A 311 -20.59 -26.81 -10.48
N VAL A 312 -21.60 -27.36 -9.83
CA VAL A 312 -21.62 -27.57 -8.39
C VAL A 312 -21.57 -29.07 -8.12
N LYS A 313 -20.62 -29.52 -7.36
CA LYS A 313 -20.42 -30.94 -7.04
C LYS A 313 -20.13 -31.13 -5.56
N ASP A 314 -20.69 -32.17 -4.98
CA ASP A 314 -20.38 -32.59 -3.62
C ASP A 314 -19.50 -33.87 -3.57
N GLN A 315 -19.04 -34.21 -2.38
CA GLN A 315 -18.25 -35.42 -2.11
C GLN A 315 -19.03 -36.72 -2.32
N ASN A 316 -20.37 -36.67 -2.34
CA ASN A 316 -21.25 -37.82 -2.49
C ASN A 316 -21.64 -38.11 -3.95
N ARG A 317 -21.06 -37.39 -4.92
CA ARG A 317 -21.30 -37.47 -6.36
C ARG A 317 -22.63 -36.83 -6.80
N ASN A 318 -23.25 -36.00 -5.99
CA ASN A 318 -24.33 -35.16 -6.45
C ASN A 318 -23.75 -34.01 -7.26
N GLU A 319 -24.40 -33.67 -8.37
CA GLU A 319 -23.90 -32.68 -9.32
C GLU A 319 -25.05 -31.85 -9.92
N CYS A 320 -24.85 -30.53 -9.96
CA CYS A 320 -25.63 -29.61 -10.77
C CYS A 320 -24.69 -29.02 -11.82
N MET A 321 -25.01 -29.23 -13.11
CA MET A 321 -24.26 -28.72 -14.25
C MET A 321 -25.15 -27.80 -15.07
N MET A 322 -24.63 -26.62 -15.39
CA MET A 322 -25.23 -25.67 -16.33
C MET A 322 -24.21 -25.43 -17.44
N ASP A 323 -24.55 -25.79 -18.67
CA ASP A 323 -23.68 -25.65 -19.83
C ASP A 323 -24.50 -25.30 -21.10
N ASP A 324 -23.86 -25.36 -22.25
CA ASP A 324 -24.51 -25.10 -23.56
C ASP A 324 -25.62 -26.10 -23.91
N LYS A 325 -25.71 -27.23 -23.19
CA LYS A 325 -26.78 -28.26 -23.36
C LYS A 325 -27.94 -28.05 -22.40
N GLY A 326 -27.80 -27.13 -21.43
CA GLY A 326 -28.82 -26.79 -20.46
C GLY A 326 -28.43 -27.11 -19.03
N ILE A 327 -29.44 -27.42 -18.19
CA ILE A 327 -29.25 -27.71 -16.77
C ILE A 327 -29.43 -29.18 -16.51
N LYS A 328 -28.46 -29.84 -15.90
CA LYS A 328 -28.49 -31.24 -15.53
C LYS A 328 -28.32 -31.40 -14.02
N LEU A 329 -29.26 -32.05 -13.36
CA LEU A 329 -29.16 -32.49 -11.97
C LEU A 329 -28.92 -34.01 -11.95
N THR A 330 -27.89 -34.39 -11.20
CA THR A 330 -27.54 -35.82 -11.01
C THR A 330 -27.35 -36.08 -9.52
N SER A 331 -28.01 -37.10 -9.00
CA SER A 331 -27.82 -37.54 -7.61
C SER A 331 -27.47 -39.01 -7.57
N ALA A 332 -26.60 -39.41 -6.64
CA ALA A 332 -26.28 -40.81 -6.35
C ALA A 332 -27.40 -41.51 -5.54
N LYS A 333 -28.31 -40.71 -4.99
CA LYS A 333 -29.48 -41.20 -4.20
C LYS A 333 -30.74 -40.48 -4.69
N ASP A 334 -31.49 -39.89 -3.81
CA ASP A 334 -32.80 -39.29 -4.10
C ASP A 334 -32.65 -37.81 -4.54
N ILE A 335 -33.59 -37.35 -5.34
CA ILE A 335 -33.86 -35.94 -5.60
C ILE A 335 -35.26 -35.64 -5.09
N VAL A 336 -35.39 -34.81 -4.06
CA VAL A 336 -36.66 -34.39 -3.50
C VAL A 336 -36.95 -32.96 -3.86
N LEU A 337 -38.09 -32.72 -4.56
CA LEU A 337 -38.61 -31.40 -4.86
C LEU A 337 -39.80 -31.14 -3.93
N SER A 338 -39.69 -30.22 -3.00
CA SER A 338 -40.73 -29.85 -2.06
C SER A 338 -40.95 -28.33 -2.06
N ALA A 339 -42.20 -27.91 -2.19
CA ALA A 339 -42.58 -26.51 -2.18
C ALA A 339 -43.80 -26.29 -1.29
N LYS A 340 -43.81 -25.20 -0.50
CA LYS A 340 -45.01 -24.75 0.24
C LYS A 340 -46.07 -24.15 -0.69
N GLY A 341 -45.71 -23.75 -1.89
CA GLY A 341 -46.55 -23.26 -2.95
C GLY A 341 -46.63 -24.28 -4.12
N ASN A 342 -46.60 -23.81 -5.33
CA ASN A 342 -46.75 -24.65 -6.51
C ASN A 342 -45.41 -25.14 -7.06
N ILE A 343 -45.37 -26.30 -7.68
CA ILE A 343 -44.33 -26.78 -8.58
C ILE A 343 -44.94 -26.80 -9.97
N GLN A 344 -44.39 -26.04 -10.90
CA GLN A 344 -44.84 -25.99 -12.31
C GLN A 344 -43.72 -26.50 -13.22
N LEU A 345 -44.04 -27.43 -14.10
CA LEU A 345 -43.15 -27.94 -15.12
C LEU A 345 -43.71 -27.55 -16.49
N ASP A 346 -43.03 -26.68 -17.20
CA ASP A 346 -43.42 -26.20 -18.54
C ASP A 346 -42.27 -26.43 -19.53
N ALA A 347 -42.55 -27.03 -20.66
CA ALA A 347 -41.62 -27.28 -21.73
C ALA A 347 -42.24 -27.10 -23.10
N LYS A 348 -41.60 -26.34 -23.99
CA LYS A 348 -42.00 -26.20 -25.39
C LYS A 348 -41.87 -27.51 -26.16
N GLY A 349 -41.00 -28.38 -25.72
CA GLY A 349 -40.78 -29.69 -26.31
C GLY A 349 -41.52 -30.80 -25.54
N LYS A 350 -40.79 -31.72 -24.97
CA LYS A 350 -41.30 -32.93 -24.34
C LYS A 350 -40.95 -32.97 -22.85
N ILE A 351 -41.89 -33.32 -22.01
CA ILE A 351 -41.67 -33.77 -20.64
C ILE A 351 -41.73 -35.30 -20.62
N ALA A 352 -40.65 -35.95 -20.17
CA ALA A 352 -40.59 -37.40 -20.01
C ALA A 352 -40.41 -37.77 -18.53
N VAL A 353 -41.33 -38.51 -17.97
CA VAL A 353 -41.24 -39.11 -16.65
C VAL A 353 -41.03 -40.60 -16.79
N LYS A 354 -39.98 -41.16 -16.23
CA LYS A 354 -39.64 -42.59 -16.31
C LYS A 354 -39.07 -43.05 -14.96
N ALA A 355 -39.65 -44.11 -14.43
CA ALA A 355 -39.11 -44.83 -13.28
C ALA A 355 -38.92 -46.30 -13.66
N THR A 356 -38.02 -47.02 -13.02
CA THR A 356 -37.84 -48.47 -13.13
C THR A 356 -38.79 -49.22 -12.22
N GLN A 357 -39.30 -48.59 -11.17
CA GLN A 357 -40.30 -49.11 -10.26
C GLN A 357 -41.62 -48.34 -10.47
N ASP A 358 -42.10 -47.62 -9.53
CA ASP A 358 -43.43 -47.03 -9.53
C ASP A 358 -43.38 -45.52 -9.86
N VAL A 359 -44.44 -45.03 -10.50
CA VAL A 359 -44.78 -43.60 -10.63
C VAL A 359 -46.13 -43.41 -9.96
N SER A 360 -46.16 -42.67 -8.85
CA SER A 360 -47.40 -42.29 -8.17
C SER A 360 -47.72 -40.81 -8.44
N ILE A 361 -48.98 -40.52 -8.77
CA ILE A 361 -49.52 -39.19 -8.94
C ILE A 361 -50.76 -39.05 -8.09
N GLU A 362 -50.67 -38.24 -7.05
CA GLU A 362 -51.74 -38.05 -6.06
C GLU A 362 -52.11 -36.58 -5.96
N GLY A 363 -53.39 -36.27 -5.77
CA GLY A 363 -53.86 -34.91 -5.55
C GLY A 363 -55.37 -34.87 -5.36
N MET A 364 -55.91 -33.77 -4.82
CA MET A 364 -57.35 -33.57 -4.71
C MET A 364 -58.02 -33.67 -6.09
N ASN A 365 -57.38 -33.14 -7.11
CA ASN A 365 -57.82 -33.25 -8.51
C ASN A 365 -56.62 -33.58 -9.39
N VAL A 366 -56.74 -34.60 -10.23
CA VAL A 366 -55.74 -34.90 -11.28
C VAL A 366 -56.39 -34.76 -12.62
N THR A 367 -55.86 -33.88 -13.50
CA THR A 367 -56.37 -33.64 -14.85
C THR A 367 -55.31 -33.99 -15.89
N ALA A 368 -55.60 -34.93 -16.77
CA ALA A 368 -54.78 -35.22 -17.94
C ALA A 368 -55.53 -34.83 -19.24
N LYS A 369 -54.96 -33.90 -20.02
CA LYS A 369 -55.53 -33.40 -21.29
C LYS A 369 -54.53 -33.54 -22.42
N ALA A 370 -54.93 -34.19 -23.51
CA ALA A 370 -54.15 -34.27 -24.73
C ALA A 370 -54.92 -33.66 -25.90
N GLN A 371 -54.22 -32.92 -26.78
CA GLN A 371 -54.86 -32.33 -27.98
C GLN A 371 -55.08 -33.37 -29.05
N THR A 372 -54.22 -34.38 -29.18
CA THR A 372 -54.28 -35.38 -30.25
C THR A 372 -54.66 -36.77 -29.75
N SER A 373 -53.91 -37.32 -28.80
CA SER A 373 -54.18 -38.64 -28.23
C SER A 373 -53.70 -38.81 -26.84
N LEU A 374 -54.43 -39.49 -26.00
CA LEU A 374 -54.04 -39.97 -24.70
C LEU A 374 -54.00 -41.49 -24.72
N LYS A 375 -52.86 -42.11 -24.52
CA LYS A 375 -52.71 -43.56 -24.45
C LYS A 375 -52.35 -44.00 -23.02
N VAL A 376 -53.14 -44.83 -22.39
CA VAL A 376 -52.89 -45.46 -21.11
C VAL A 376 -52.84 -46.95 -21.36
N THR A 377 -51.75 -47.60 -20.97
CA THR A 377 -51.53 -49.02 -21.22
C THR A 377 -50.90 -49.69 -20.00
N GLY A 378 -51.48 -50.74 -19.52
CA GLY A 378 -50.89 -51.65 -18.54
C GLY A 378 -50.58 -53.01 -19.22
N SER A 379 -49.36 -53.56 -18.98
CA SER A 379 -48.98 -54.86 -19.56
C SER A 379 -49.69 -56.03 -18.93
N ALA A 380 -49.99 -55.94 -17.63
CA ALA A 380 -50.72 -57.01 -16.89
C ALA A 380 -52.17 -56.62 -16.59
N SER A 381 -52.37 -55.40 -16.12
CA SER A 381 -53.70 -54.87 -15.85
C SER A 381 -53.78 -53.36 -16.00
N ALA A 382 -54.94 -52.84 -16.32
CA ALA A 382 -55.26 -51.42 -16.24
C ALA A 382 -56.61 -51.29 -15.53
N GLU A 383 -56.71 -50.53 -14.47
CA GLU A 383 -57.95 -50.30 -13.72
C GLU A 383 -58.38 -48.85 -13.79
N LEU A 384 -59.62 -48.57 -14.03
CA LEU A 384 -60.25 -47.28 -13.91
C LEU A 384 -61.46 -47.43 -12.97
N SER A 385 -61.33 -47.00 -11.73
CA SER A 385 -62.36 -47.13 -10.74
C SER A 385 -62.67 -45.82 -10.04
N ALA A 386 -63.90 -45.67 -9.53
CA ALA A 386 -64.32 -44.56 -8.72
C ALA A 386 -65.33 -45.05 -7.67
N SER A 387 -65.29 -44.52 -6.45
CA SER A 387 -66.33 -44.79 -5.44
C SER A 387 -67.67 -44.17 -5.77
N GLY A 388 -67.72 -43.22 -6.69
CA GLY A 388 -68.92 -42.56 -7.20
C GLY A 388 -69.19 -42.97 -8.66
N GLN A 389 -69.05 -42.03 -9.60
CA GLN A 389 -69.35 -42.25 -10.99
C GLN A 389 -68.11 -42.29 -11.87
N THR A 390 -67.98 -43.30 -12.72
CA THR A 390 -67.03 -43.34 -13.83
C THR A 390 -67.76 -43.04 -15.12
N THR A 391 -67.35 -42.00 -15.85
CA THR A 391 -68.00 -41.66 -17.13
C THR A 391 -66.99 -41.79 -18.30
N VAL A 392 -67.33 -42.63 -19.30
CA VAL A 392 -66.54 -42.74 -20.55
C VAL A 392 -67.41 -42.23 -21.64
N LYS A 393 -66.93 -41.22 -22.42
CA LYS A 393 -67.64 -40.63 -23.58
C LYS A 393 -66.75 -40.61 -24.80
N GLY A 394 -67.26 -40.94 -25.94
CA GLY A 394 -66.60 -40.89 -27.23
C GLY A 394 -67.61 -41.05 -28.37
N ALA A 395 -67.30 -40.64 -29.62
CA ALA A 395 -68.11 -40.93 -30.78
C ALA A 395 -68.23 -42.43 -31.01
N MET A 396 -67.20 -43.19 -30.63
CA MET A 396 -67.21 -44.65 -30.63
C MET A 396 -66.47 -45.12 -29.37
N VAL A 397 -67.00 -46.03 -28.59
CA VAL A 397 -66.41 -46.71 -27.46
C VAL A 397 -66.36 -48.20 -27.76
N MET A 398 -65.14 -48.76 -27.85
CA MET A 398 -65.00 -50.23 -28.07
C MET A 398 -64.55 -50.87 -26.74
N ILE A 399 -65.25 -51.88 -26.30
CA ILE A 399 -64.94 -52.70 -25.15
C ILE A 399 -64.86 -54.14 -25.65
N ASN A 400 -63.64 -54.73 -25.55
CA ASN A 400 -63.42 -56.11 -26.03
C ASN A 400 -63.40 -57.06 -24.84
#